data_7affadcb00e120577a70fe0d9abf8d73
#
_entry.id   7affadcb00e120577a70fe0d9abf8d73
#
_cell.length_a   1.000
_cell.length_b   1.000
_cell.length_c   1.000
_cell.angle_alpha   90.00
_cell.angle_beta   90.00
_cell.angle_gamma   90.00
#
_symmetry.space_group_name_H-M   'P 1'
#
loop_
_entity.id
_entity.type
_entity.pdbx_description
1 polymer ?
#
loop_
_entity_poly.entity_id
_entity_poly.type
_entity_poly.pdbx_seq_one_letter_code
_entity_poly.pdbx_strand_id
1 'polypeptide(L)'
;VGRHNALDKIAGWLWFNKIATEDLLLYTTGRLTSEMVIKTVQMHIPILISRSGFTAAGVDLARKANLTLIGRAKGKRFIALSGLERIIYD
;
A
#
# COMPACT_ATOMS: atom_id res chain seq x y z
N VAL A 1 -4.19 5.84 18.79
CA VAL A 1 -4.37 6.23 17.40
C VAL A 1 -3.90 5.09 16.52
N GLY A 2 -4.79 4.55 15.72
CA GLY A 2 -4.49 3.43 14.84
C GLY A 2 -3.90 3.88 13.50
N ARG A 3 -3.44 2.90 12.74
CA ARG A 3 -2.85 3.14 11.41
C ARG A 3 -3.84 3.79 10.43
N HIS A 4 -5.13 3.55 10.60
CA HIS A 4 -6.16 4.15 9.75
C HIS A 4 -6.21 5.65 9.92
N ASN A 5 -6.07 6.14 11.15
CA ASN A 5 -6.02 7.58 11.42
C ASN A 5 -4.78 8.21 10.80
N ALA A 6 -3.63 7.53 10.87
CA ALA A 6 -2.41 8.02 10.24
C ALA A 6 -2.58 8.10 8.72
N LEU A 7 -3.21 7.10 8.12
CA LEU A 7 -3.47 7.06 6.68
C LEU A 7 -4.39 8.21 6.26
N ASP A 8 -5.44 8.46 7.02
CA ASP A 8 -6.38 9.56 6.74
C ASP A 8 -5.68 10.92 6.82
N LYS A 9 -4.75 11.09 7.76
CA LYS A 9 -3.97 12.32 7.88
C LYS A 9 -3.05 12.52 6.67
N ILE A 10 -2.41 11.44 6.21
CA ILE A 10 -1.56 11.48 5.03
C ILE A 10 -2.39 11.86 3.81
N ALA A 11 -3.55 11.24 3.63
CA ALA A 11 -4.43 11.53 2.51
C ALA A 11 -4.85 12.99 2.50
N GLY A 12 -5.24 13.52 3.67
CA GLY A 12 -5.61 14.94 3.80
C GLY A 12 -4.46 15.87 3.48
N TRP A 13 -3.26 15.55 3.95
CA TRP A 13 -2.07 16.35 3.67
C TRP A 13 -1.74 16.37 2.18
N LEU A 14 -1.79 15.21 1.52
CA LEU A 14 -1.54 15.10 0.07
C LEU A 14 -2.55 15.94 -0.72
N TRP A 15 -3.83 15.86 -0.34
CA TRP A 15 -4.88 16.64 -1.00
C TRP A 15 -4.64 18.14 -0.84
N PHE A 16 -4.34 18.58 0.39
CA PHE A 16 -4.11 19.98 0.70
C PHE A 16 -2.91 20.54 -0.08
N ASN A 17 -1.87 19.76 -0.21
CA ASN A 17 -0.65 20.17 -0.90
C ASN A 17 -0.66 19.88 -2.40
N LYS A 18 -1.73 19.26 -2.90
CA LYS A 18 -1.94 18.95 -4.32
C LYS A 18 -0.77 18.14 -4.92
N ILE A 19 -0.29 17.16 -4.17
CA ILE A 19 0.79 16.30 -4.63
C ILE A 19 0.23 15.19 -5.50
N ALA A 20 0.84 14.93 -6.65
CA ALA A 20 0.48 13.81 -7.51
C ALA A 20 0.81 12.51 -6.80
N THR A 21 -0.19 11.62 -6.63
CA THR A 21 -0.04 10.39 -5.87
C THR A 21 0.37 9.19 -6.71
N GLU A 22 0.20 9.24 -8.02
CA GLU A 22 0.54 8.13 -8.91
C GLU A 22 2.04 7.81 -8.96
N ASP A 23 2.89 8.74 -8.50
CA ASP A 23 4.34 8.53 -8.43
C ASP A 23 4.81 8.21 -7.01
N LEU A 24 3.89 7.98 -6.08
CA LEU A 24 4.21 7.71 -4.68
C LEU A 24 4.07 6.24 -4.35
N LEU A 25 4.74 5.85 -3.28
CA LEU A 25 4.48 4.57 -2.64
C LEU A 25 4.19 4.82 -1.16
N LEU A 26 3.44 3.93 -0.54
CA LEU A 26 3.12 4.01 0.87
C LEU A 26 3.78 2.86 1.61
N TYR A 27 4.50 3.18 2.67
CA TYR A 27 5.14 2.18 3.52
C TYR A 27 4.47 2.17 4.89
N THR A 28 4.17 0.98 5.38
CA THR A 28 3.56 0.81 6.71
C THR A 28 4.19 -0.35 7.46
N THR A 29 4.13 -0.30 8.79
CA THR A 29 4.52 -1.43 9.63
C THR A 29 3.32 -2.28 10.01
N GLY A 30 2.11 -1.84 9.68
CA GLY A 30 0.87 -2.57 9.96
C GLY A 30 0.58 -3.65 8.94
N ARG A 31 -0.32 -4.57 9.30
CA ARG A 31 -0.73 -5.64 8.39
C ARG A 31 -1.48 -5.09 7.18
N LEU A 32 -1.33 -5.78 6.07
CA LEU A 32 -2.01 -5.42 4.82
C LEU A 32 -3.41 -6.03 4.81
N THR A 33 -4.34 -5.35 5.46
CA THR A 33 -5.75 -5.74 5.53
C THR A 33 -6.54 -5.13 4.37
N SER A 34 -7.78 -5.61 4.17
CA SER A 34 -8.64 -5.02 3.14
C SER A 34 -8.87 -3.53 3.37
N GLU A 35 -8.99 -3.09 4.64
CA GLU A 35 -9.17 -1.66 4.96
C GLU A 35 -7.96 -0.83 4.54
N MET A 36 -6.75 -1.33 4.78
CA MET A 36 -5.52 -0.64 4.36
C MET A 36 -5.44 -0.55 2.83
N VAL A 37 -5.81 -1.62 2.15
CA VAL A 37 -5.82 -1.64 0.68
C VAL A 37 -6.85 -0.64 0.14
N ILE A 38 -8.06 -0.63 0.69
CA ILE A 38 -9.11 0.31 0.27
C ILE A 38 -8.64 1.75 0.45
N LYS A 39 -8.07 2.09 1.59
CA LYS A 39 -7.57 3.44 1.86
C LYS A 39 -6.48 3.85 0.87
N THR A 40 -5.56 2.94 0.59
CA THR A 40 -4.48 3.21 -0.36
C THR A 40 -5.01 3.44 -1.76
N VAL A 41 -5.98 2.64 -2.19
CA VAL A 41 -6.63 2.82 -3.50
C VAL A 41 -7.35 4.16 -3.56
N GLN A 42 -8.05 4.54 -2.49
CA GLN A 42 -8.74 5.84 -2.43
C GLN A 42 -7.79 7.02 -2.52
N MET A 43 -6.56 6.87 -2.05
CA MET A 43 -5.52 7.90 -2.18
C MET A 43 -4.85 7.91 -3.55
N HIS A 44 -5.21 6.95 -4.42
CA HIS A 44 -4.61 6.80 -5.75
C HIS A 44 -3.10 6.54 -5.71
N ILE A 45 -2.62 5.92 -4.65
CA ILE A 45 -1.21 5.51 -4.52
C ILE A 45 -1.08 4.10 -5.09
N PRO A 46 -0.22 3.87 -6.08
CA PRO A 46 -0.17 2.59 -6.78
C PRO A 46 0.58 1.47 -6.06
N ILE A 47 1.35 1.80 -5.02
CA ILE A 47 2.23 0.83 -4.34
C ILE A 47 2.05 0.92 -2.83
N LEU A 48 1.76 -0.22 -2.20
CA LEU A 48 1.68 -0.34 -0.74
C LEU A 48 2.64 -1.40 -0.26
N ILE A 49 3.55 -1.03 0.64
CA ILE A 49 4.58 -1.91 1.16
C ILE A 49 4.44 -2.02 2.68
N SER A 50 4.57 -3.24 3.20
CA SER A 50 4.57 -3.47 4.64
C SER A 50 5.65 -4.45 5.08
N ARG A 51 6.19 -4.23 6.26
CA ARG A 51 7.08 -5.19 6.94
C ARG A 51 6.31 -6.36 7.52
N SER A 52 5.03 -6.17 7.74
CA SER A 52 4.16 -7.16 8.39
C SER A 52 3.51 -8.10 7.38
N GLY A 53 2.66 -8.98 7.90
CA GLY A 53 1.92 -9.93 7.08
C GLY A 53 0.73 -9.28 6.39
N PHE A 54 -0.11 -10.12 5.84
CA PHE A 54 -1.24 -9.71 5.01
C PHE A 54 -2.43 -10.63 5.27
N THR A 55 -3.61 -10.20 4.87
CA THR A 55 -4.82 -11.02 4.91
C THR A 55 -5.18 -11.45 3.48
N ALA A 56 -5.87 -12.58 3.36
CA ALA A 56 -6.35 -13.06 2.06
C ALA A 56 -7.26 -12.01 1.40
N ALA A 57 -8.14 -11.37 2.19
CA ALA A 57 -9.05 -10.35 1.69
C ALA A 57 -8.29 -9.12 1.16
N GLY A 58 -7.22 -8.72 1.85
CA GLY A 58 -6.39 -7.60 1.40
C GLY A 58 -5.71 -7.89 0.09
N VAL A 59 -5.14 -9.08 -0.05
CA VAL A 59 -4.48 -9.51 -1.30
C VAL A 59 -5.47 -9.56 -2.45
N ASP A 60 -6.66 -10.13 -2.22
CA ASP A 60 -7.69 -10.25 -3.25
C ASP A 60 -8.13 -8.87 -3.76
N LEU A 61 -8.38 -7.94 -2.84
CA LEU A 61 -8.75 -6.58 -3.19
C LEU A 61 -7.66 -5.86 -3.98
N ALA A 62 -6.41 -6.02 -3.56
CA ALA A 62 -5.27 -5.39 -4.24
C ALA A 62 -5.16 -5.92 -5.68
N ARG A 63 -5.36 -7.21 -5.89
CA ARG A 63 -5.33 -7.80 -7.23
C ARG A 63 -6.44 -7.25 -8.12
N LYS A 64 -7.65 -7.09 -7.57
CA LYS A 64 -8.77 -6.53 -8.32
C LYS A 64 -8.56 -5.06 -8.67
N ALA A 65 -7.92 -4.32 -7.79
CA ALA A 65 -7.64 -2.89 -8.00
C ALA A 65 -6.33 -2.62 -8.74
N ASN A 66 -5.58 -3.66 -9.09
CA ASN A 66 -4.25 -3.55 -9.70
C ASN A 66 -3.29 -2.71 -8.86
N LEU A 67 -3.39 -2.82 -7.55
CA LEU A 67 -2.48 -2.19 -6.61
C LEU A 67 -1.26 -3.08 -6.44
N THR A 68 -0.07 -2.50 -6.51
CA THR A 68 1.15 -3.25 -6.19
C THR A 68 1.25 -3.41 -4.68
N LEU A 69 1.19 -4.66 -4.21
CA LEU A 69 1.18 -4.99 -2.80
C LEU A 69 2.39 -5.83 -2.46
N ILE A 70 3.19 -5.35 -1.52
CA ILE A 70 4.41 -6.03 -1.08
C ILE A 70 4.33 -6.22 0.42
N GLY A 71 4.35 -7.49 0.85
CA GLY A 71 4.30 -7.84 2.26
C GLY A 71 5.63 -8.35 2.77
N ARG A 72 5.77 -8.39 4.09
CA ARG A 72 6.94 -8.92 4.80
C ARG A 72 8.27 -8.34 4.30
N ALA A 73 8.27 -7.07 3.94
CA ALA A 73 9.47 -6.39 3.44
C ALA A 73 10.46 -6.16 4.58
N LYS A 74 11.59 -6.88 4.53
CA LYS A 74 12.62 -6.75 5.56
C LYS A 74 13.99 -7.00 4.92
N GLY A 75 14.85 -6.01 4.99
CA GLY A 75 16.14 -6.07 4.33
C GLY A 75 15.97 -6.23 2.83
N LYS A 76 16.54 -7.29 2.27
CA LYS A 76 16.43 -7.57 0.83
C LYS A 76 15.32 -8.58 0.51
N ARG A 77 14.52 -8.95 1.50
CA ARG A 77 13.46 -9.94 1.33
C ARG A 77 12.10 -9.27 1.30
N PHE A 78 11.22 -9.77 0.45
CA PHE A 78 9.84 -9.32 0.38
C PHE A 78 9.00 -10.35 -0.38
N ILE A 79 7.68 -10.23 -0.23
CA ILE A 79 6.73 -11.07 -0.96
C ILE A 79 5.88 -10.12 -1.81
N ALA A 80 5.99 -10.26 -3.13
CA ALA A 80 5.18 -9.49 -4.05
C ALA A 80 3.85 -10.22 -4.25
N LEU A 81 2.76 -9.59 -3.83
CA LEU A 81 1.44 -10.22 -3.74
C LEU A 81 0.52 -9.81 -4.88
N SER A 82 0.75 -8.65 -5.49
CA SER A 82 -0.12 -8.09 -6.51
C SER A 82 0.64 -7.02 -7.29
N GLY A 83 0.20 -6.73 -8.51
CA GLY A 83 0.75 -5.66 -9.32
C GLY A 83 2.23 -5.84 -9.67
N LEU A 84 2.63 -7.06 -10.02
CA LEU A 84 4.04 -7.42 -10.20
C LEU A 84 4.73 -6.67 -11.31
N GLU A 85 3.99 -6.17 -12.27
CA GLU A 85 4.52 -5.44 -13.42
C GLU A 85 5.21 -4.13 -13.06
N ARG A 86 4.93 -3.58 -11.85
CA ARG A 86 5.58 -2.36 -11.37
C ARG A 86 6.92 -2.61 -10.70
N ILE A 87 7.27 -3.88 -10.49
CA ILE A 87 8.48 -4.25 -9.76
C ILE A 87 9.61 -4.51 -10.73
N ILE A 88 10.73 -3.83 -10.49
CA ILE A 88 11.94 -4.01 -11.30
C ILE A 88 12.93 -4.82 -10.47
N TYR A 89 13.35 -5.96 -11.02
CA TYR A 89 14.34 -6.82 -10.36
C TYR A 89 15.71 -6.60 -11.02
N ASP A 90 16.69 -6.33 -10.19
CA ASP A 90 18.07 -6.19 -10.63
C ASP A 90 18.87 -7.49 -10.50
#